data_f6fa91a8746e398cd9c1cafbd7765e9e
#
_entry.id   f6fa91a8746e398cd9c1cafbd7765e9e
#
_cell.length_a   1.000
_cell.length_b   1.000
_cell.length_c   1.000
_cell.angle_alpha   90.00
_cell.angle_beta   90.00
_cell.angle_gamma   90.00
#
_symmetry.space_group_name_H-M   'P 1'
#
loop_
_entity.id
_entity.type
_entity.pdbx_description
1 polymer ?
#
loop_
_entity_poly.entity_id
_entity_poly.type
_entity_poly.pdbx_seq_one_letter_code
_entity_poly.pdbx_strand_id
1 'polypeptide(L)'
;MTISSTLNKNKCAFIITHLINIVLPALLELSLCLWLRVETPHIGTLLSYATDDSDNQLVLYGHRSSSSSTPFSVSSPSSPSSSPSLDFVIRDPVYRRLQVSPLLDAHWHHVCVLWSSIHGRFWHYNDHLLASSGSDFRKGWEVPGGGSVVLGQEQDSVGGGFDPAEGFAGQMAGFRLWNRVLSPSEVEGVVAGRGVPRGVVLGMEDIKEVHGAVHHVACDCLEYCG
;
A
#
# COMPACT_ATOMS: atom_id res chain seq x y z
N MET A 1 4.59 12.82 3.55
CA MET A 1 4.63 11.58 2.76
C MET A 1 5.63 11.72 1.61
N THR A 2 6.48 10.74 1.37
CA THR A 2 7.48 10.79 0.29
C THR A 2 7.23 9.69 -0.71
N ILE A 3 7.16 9.99 -2.00
CA ILE A 3 7.04 9.03 -3.09
C ILE A 3 8.26 9.09 -4.00
N SER A 4 8.87 7.96 -4.29
CA SER A 4 9.92 7.83 -5.29
C SER A 4 9.49 7.00 -6.49
N SER A 5 9.76 7.51 -7.68
CA SER A 5 9.28 6.96 -8.95
C SER A 5 10.10 5.80 -9.51
N THR A 6 11.29 5.55 -9.02
CA THR A 6 12.13 4.41 -9.45
C THR A 6 13.20 4.13 -8.42
N LEU A 7 13.60 2.87 -8.27
CA LEU A 7 14.94 2.50 -7.79
C LEU A 7 16.05 2.96 -8.76
N ASN A 8 15.71 3.74 -9.75
CA ASN A 8 16.67 4.49 -10.54
C ASN A 8 16.99 5.76 -9.77
N LYS A 9 17.98 5.64 -8.99
CA LYS A 9 18.92 6.53 -8.27
C LYS A 9 18.59 8.02 -8.02
N ASN A 10 17.44 8.61 -8.37
CA ASN A 10 17.36 10.08 -8.31
C ASN A 10 16.02 10.73 -7.95
N LYS A 11 14.97 10.03 -7.47
CA LYS A 11 13.73 10.76 -7.07
C LYS A 11 12.92 10.02 -6.01
N CYS A 12 12.85 10.55 -4.82
CA CYS A 12 11.86 10.23 -3.81
C CYS A 12 10.84 11.37 -3.68
N ALA A 13 9.58 11.07 -3.44
CA ALA A 13 8.54 12.08 -3.37
C ALA A 13 7.70 11.94 -2.11
N PHE A 14 7.25 13.05 -1.55
CA PHE A 14 6.33 13.12 -0.42
C PHE A 14 4.91 13.35 -0.92
N ILE A 15 3.94 12.59 -0.47
CA ILE A 15 2.54 12.74 -0.88
C ILE A 15 1.62 12.95 0.31
N ILE A 16 0.73 13.88 0.17
CA ILE A 16 -0.60 13.86 0.74
C ILE A 16 -1.55 14.17 -0.42
N THR A 17 -2.36 13.19 -0.80
CA THR A 17 -3.37 13.17 -1.85
C THR A 17 -2.88 13.31 -3.29
N HIS A 18 -3.13 12.36 -4.20
CA HIS A 18 -3.85 12.70 -5.41
C HIS A 18 -4.09 11.66 -6.48
N LEU A 19 -4.99 12.10 -7.29
CA LEU A 19 -5.60 11.52 -8.47
C LEU A 19 -4.55 11.14 -9.50
N ILE A 20 -4.62 9.90 -9.93
CA ILE A 20 -4.00 9.48 -11.17
C ILE A 20 -5.14 9.15 -12.12
N ASN A 21 -5.33 9.95 -13.16
CA ASN A 21 -6.23 9.63 -14.27
C ASN A 21 -5.59 8.51 -15.12
N ILE A 22 -5.27 7.39 -14.50
CA ILE A 22 -4.74 6.21 -15.16
C ILE A 22 -5.83 5.16 -15.17
N VAL A 23 -6.22 4.76 -16.35
CA VAL A 23 -7.17 3.69 -16.55
C VAL A 23 -6.46 2.36 -16.31
N LEU A 24 -6.68 1.75 -15.13
CA LEU A 24 -6.24 0.39 -14.89
C LEU A 24 -6.99 -0.57 -15.81
N PRO A 25 -6.34 -1.62 -16.33
CA PRO A 25 -7.05 -2.74 -16.94
C PRO A 25 -7.81 -3.52 -15.85
N ALA A 26 -8.76 -4.34 -16.25
CA ALA A 26 -9.38 -5.30 -15.35
C ALA A 26 -8.33 -6.32 -14.85
N LEU A 27 -8.35 -6.63 -13.54
CA LEU A 27 -7.34 -7.47 -12.90
C LEU A 27 -7.97 -8.71 -12.28
N LEU A 28 -7.59 -9.89 -12.77
CA LEU A 28 -7.85 -11.20 -12.14
C LEU A 28 -6.74 -11.62 -11.18
N GLU A 29 -5.59 -11.01 -11.32
CA GLU A 29 -4.43 -11.19 -10.46
C GLU A 29 -3.74 -9.85 -10.30
N LEU A 30 -3.08 -9.64 -9.18
CA LEU A 30 -2.26 -8.47 -8.97
C LEU A 30 -1.09 -8.74 -8.03
N SER A 31 -0.07 -7.89 -8.16
CA SER A 31 0.98 -7.71 -7.16
C SER A 31 1.18 -6.22 -6.96
N LEU A 32 1.13 -5.79 -5.72
CA LEU A 32 1.33 -4.41 -5.30
C LEU A 32 2.54 -4.36 -4.38
N CYS A 33 3.58 -3.63 -4.75
CA CYS A 33 4.77 -3.47 -3.93
C CYS A 33 5.13 -1.99 -3.77
N LEU A 34 5.62 -1.62 -2.58
CA LEU A 34 6.06 -0.27 -2.28
C LEU A 34 7.03 -0.26 -1.08
N TRP A 35 7.85 0.76 -1.00
CA TRP A 35 8.63 1.09 0.19
C TRP A 35 7.89 2.13 1.02
N LEU A 36 7.89 1.94 2.33
CA LEU A 36 7.26 2.83 3.31
C LEU A 36 8.23 3.17 4.42
N ARG A 37 8.16 4.42 4.89
CA ARG A 37 8.76 4.87 6.15
C ARG A 37 7.70 5.66 6.91
N VAL A 38 7.35 5.21 8.09
CA VAL A 38 6.29 5.79 8.91
C VAL A 38 6.84 6.19 10.27
N GLU A 39 6.69 7.46 10.61
CA GLU A 39 7.19 8.05 11.87
C GLU A 39 6.05 8.35 12.85
N THR A 40 4.80 8.17 12.41
CA THR A 40 3.60 8.47 13.19
C THR A 40 2.88 7.19 13.59
N PRO A 41 2.06 7.19 14.66
CA PRO A 41 1.26 6.04 15.05
C PRO A 41 0.09 5.77 14.11
N HIS A 42 -0.15 6.63 13.11
CA HIS A 42 -1.20 6.53 12.11
C HIS A 42 -0.58 6.30 10.74
N ILE A 43 -0.92 5.20 10.11
CA ILE A 43 -0.47 4.89 8.76
C ILE A 43 -1.38 5.60 7.74
N GLY A 44 -2.67 5.34 7.77
CA GLY A 44 -3.64 5.86 6.80
C GLY A 44 -3.67 5.08 5.49
N THR A 45 -4.33 5.61 4.49
CA THR A 45 -4.54 4.96 3.20
C THR A 45 -3.29 5.05 2.32
N LEU A 46 -2.77 3.90 1.91
CA LEU A 46 -1.62 3.81 1.01
C LEU A 46 -2.06 3.84 -0.46
N LEU A 47 -3.14 3.13 -0.77
CA LEU A 47 -3.75 3.02 -2.09
C LEU A 47 -5.26 2.97 -1.93
N SER A 48 -5.97 3.72 -2.75
CA SER A 48 -7.41 3.62 -3.00
C SER A 48 -7.66 3.57 -4.50
N TYR A 49 -8.50 2.63 -4.92
CA TYR A 49 -9.00 2.52 -6.27
C TYR A 49 -10.52 2.47 -6.25
N ALA A 50 -11.14 3.42 -6.91
CA ALA A 50 -12.58 3.61 -6.98
C ALA A 50 -13.10 3.50 -8.43
N THR A 51 -14.29 2.96 -8.59
CA THR A 51 -15.07 2.94 -9.83
C THR A 51 -16.47 3.44 -9.54
N ASP A 52 -17.27 3.69 -10.58
CA ASP A 52 -18.67 4.11 -10.43
C ASP A 52 -19.53 3.10 -9.64
N ASP A 53 -19.13 1.82 -9.64
CA ASP A 53 -19.85 0.75 -8.88
C ASP A 53 -19.47 0.65 -7.41
N SER A 54 -18.29 1.14 -7.04
CA SER A 54 -17.78 1.11 -5.67
C SER A 54 -16.54 1.99 -5.53
N ASP A 55 -16.51 2.80 -4.49
CA ASP A 55 -15.35 3.60 -4.08
C ASP A 55 -14.20 2.74 -3.52
N ASN A 56 -14.50 1.56 -3.01
CA ASN A 56 -13.57 0.62 -2.39
C ASN A 56 -13.33 -0.66 -3.22
N GLN A 57 -13.02 -0.51 -4.51
CA GLN A 57 -12.70 -1.66 -5.38
C GLN A 57 -11.38 -2.34 -4.99
N LEU A 58 -10.36 -1.54 -4.68
CA LEU A 58 -9.07 -2.02 -4.19
C LEU A 58 -8.49 -0.98 -3.23
N VAL A 59 -8.32 -1.36 -1.96
CA VAL A 59 -7.77 -0.46 -0.94
C VAL A 59 -6.66 -1.16 -0.14
N LEU A 60 -5.61 -0.43 0.15
CA LEU A 60 -4.61 -0.79 1.13
C LEU A 60 -4.58 0.30 2.21
N TYR A 61 -5.15 -0.01 3.37
CA TYR A 61 -5.36 0.92 4.47
C TYR A 61 -4.62 0.49 5.72
N GLY A 62 -3.93 1.42 6.37
CA GLY A 62 -3.18 1.19 7.58
C GLY A 62 -3.91 1.64 8.84
N HIS A 63 -4.03 0.72 9.80
CA HIS A 63 -4.64 1.01 11.09
C HIS A 63 -3.69 1.72 12.05
N ARG A 64 -4.29 2.51 12.95
CA ARG A 64 -3.59 3.03 14.12
C ARG A 64 -3.16 1.90 15.03
N SER A 65 -1.94 1.96 15.53
CA SER A 65 -1.59 1.27 16.76
C SER A 65 -2.37 1.92 17.90
N SER A 66 -3.46 1.30 18.37
CA SER A 66 -4.21 1.82 19.51
C SER A 66 -3.42 1.60 20.79
N SER A 67 -2.66 2.60 21.23
CA SER A 67 -2.26 2.73 22.63
C SER A 67 -3.52 3.17 23.39
N SER A 68 -4.29 2.26 23.95
CA SER A 68 -5.34 2.60 24.89
C SER A 68 -4.70 3.07 26.20
N SER A 69 -4.38 4.35 26.29
CA SER A 69 -4.14 5.01 27.56
C SER A 69 -5.48 5.35 28.20
N THR A 70 -6.16 4.38 28.75
CA THR A 70 -7.16 4.65 29.81
C THR A 70 -6.41 4.51 31.15
N PRO A 71 -6.24 5.58 31.93
CA PRO A 71 -5.71 5.48 33.28
C PRO A 71 -6.84 4.97 34.18
N PHE A 72 -6.87 3.76 34.54
CA PHE A 72 -7.67 3.04 35.54
C PHE A 72 -8.33 1.78 34.99
N SER A 73 -7.58 0.68 35.03
CA SER A 73 -8.10 -0.58 35.58
C SER A 73 -6.95 -1.58 35.81
N VAL A 74 -7.05 -2.21 36.96
CA VAL A 74 -6.11 -3.14 37.57
C VAL A 74 -5.84 -4.34 36.65
N SER A 75 -4.52 -4.59 36.47
CA SER A 75 -3.84 -5.86 36.20
C SER A 75 -4.67 -7.02 35.60
N SER A 76 -4.53 -7.22 34.30
CA SER A 76 -4.56 -8.53 33.67
C SER A 76 -3.41 -8.58 32.66
N PRO A 77 -2.47 -9.55 32.72
CA PRO A 77 -1.30 -9.59 31.86
C PRO A 77 -1.61 -10.36 30.58
N SER A 78 -2.47 -9.83 29.72
CA SER A 78 -2.62 -10.33 28.34
C SER A 78 -3.54 -9.42 27.50
N SER A 79 -3.26 -8.12 27.41
CA SER A 79 -3.80 -7.35 26.30
C SER A 79 -2.83 -7.51 25.11
N PRO A 80 -3.27 -7.96 23.93
CA PRO A 80 -2.40 -7.95 22.77
C PRO A 80 -2.06 -6.48 22.48
N SER A 81 -0.77 -6.14 22.57
CA SER A 81 -0.26 -4.90 22.02
C SER A 81 -0.73 -4.85 20.58
N SER A 82 -1.53 -3.86 20.19
CA SER A 82 -2.05 -3.74 18.84
C SER A 82 -0.88 -3.43 17.91
N SER A 83 -0.31 -4.46 17.33
CA SER A 83 0.73 -4.34 16.31
C SER A 83 0.17 -3.59 15.10
N PRO A 84 0.97 -2.76 14.43
CA PRO A 84 0.54 -2.08 13.22
C PRO A 84 0.08 -3.11 12.18
N SER A 85 -0.99 -2.78 11.48
CA SER A 85 -1.58 -3.66 10.47
C SER A 85 -2.09 -2.87 9.28
N LEU A 86 -2.11 -3.53 8.11
CA LEU A 86 -2.75 -3.03 6.91
C LEU A 86 -3.98 -3.89 6.61
N ASP A 87 -5.07 -3.27 6.22
CA ASP A 87 -6.20 -3.98 5.64
C ASP A 87 -6.09 -3.92 4.12
N PHE A 88 -6.04 -5.10 3.52
CA PHE A 88 -6.08 -5.31 2.09
C PHE A 88 -7.52 -5.63 1.69
N VAL A 89 -8.17 -4.68 1.02
CA VAL A 89 -9.57 -4.73 0.61
C VAL A 89 -9.65 -5.00 -0.87
N ILE A 90 -10.48 -5.95 -1.27
CA ILE A 90 -10.96 -6.10 -2.65
C ILE A 90 -12.49 -6.08 -2.59
N ARG A 91 -13.07 -4.96 -3.04
CA ARG A 91 -14.49 -4.63 -2.97
C ARG A 91 -15.08 -4.85 -1.58
N ASP A 92 -15.16 -3.78 -0.84
CA ASP A 92 -15.74 -3.74 0.52
C ASP A 92 -17.05 -4.58 0.63
N PRO A 93 -17.39 -5.20 1.78
CA PRO A 93 -16.65 -5.16 3.06
C PRO A 93 -15.62 -6.31 3.25
N VAL A 94 -15.12 -6.93 2.21
CA VAL A 94 -14.22 -8.09 2.33
C VAL A 94 -12.76 -7.68 2.29
N TYR A 95 -12.05 -7.93 3.37
CA TYR A 95 -10.65 -7.59 3.53
C TYR A 95 -9.82 -8.72 4.17
N ARG A 96 -8.51 -8.55 4.13
CA ARG A 96 -7.53 -9.33 4.89
C ARG A 96 -6.64 -8.41 5.70
N ARG A 97 -6.55 -8.66 7.00
CA ARG A 97 -5.66 -7.93 7.89
C ARG A 97 -4.26 -8.51 7.86
N LEU A 98 -3.31 -7.68 7.47
CA LEU A 98 -1.90 -8.00 7.29
C LEU A 98 -1.10 -7.38 8.43
N GLN A 99 -0.38 -8.20 9.20
CA GLN A 99 0.48 -7.71 10.26
C GLN A 99 1.79 -7.18 9.68
N VAL A 100 2.13 -5.94 9.95
CA VAL A 100 3.29 -5.24 9.38
C VAL A 100 4.21 -4.72 10.48
N SER A 101 4.73 -5.60 11.29
CA SER A 101 5.72 -5.24 12.31
C SER A 101 7.13 -5.38 11.73
N PRO A 102 8.02 -4.40 11.87
CA PRO A 102 7.96 -3.17 12.70
C PRO A 102 7.71 -1.85 11.93
N LEU A 103 6.73 -1.74 11.06
CA LEU A 103 6.50 -0.61 10.12
C LEU A 103 6.51 0.81 10.75
N LEU A 104 6.30 0.96 12.06
CA LEU A 104 6.22 2.27 12.76
C LEU A 104 7.52 2.66 13.47
N ASP A 105 8.66 2.28 12.96
CA ASP A 105 9.97 2.48 13.58
C ASP A 105 10.83 3.57 12.91
N ALA A 106 10.22 4.33 12.00
CA ALA A 106 10.89 5.38 11.22
C ALA A 106 12.00 4.87 10.27
N HIS A 107 12.01 3.57 9.97
CA HIS A 107 12.89 2.98 8.97
C HIS A 107 12.13 2.65 7.68
N TRP A 108 12.87 2.45 6.59
CA TRP A 108 12.29 2.00 5.35
C TRP A 108 11.98 0.50 5.38
N HIS A 109 10.72 0.15 5.11
CA HIS A 109 10.25 -1.22 4.97
C HIS A 109 9.63 -1.44 3.60
N HIS A 110 9.85 -2.61 3.04
CA HIS A 110 9.25 -3.00 1.76
C HIS A 110 8.03 -3.88 2.02
N VAL A 111 6.89 -3.48 1.51
CA VAL A 111 5.65 -4.24 1.61
C VAL A 111 5.21 -4.66 0.21
N CYS A 112 4.93 -5.96 0.03
CA CYS A 112 4.25 -6.47 -1.16
C CYS A 112 2.99 -7.24 -0.76
N VAL A 113 1.90 -6.97 -1.47
CA VAL A 113 0.65 -7.72 -1.36
C VAL A 113 0.30 -8.28 -2.73
N LEU A 114 0.13 -9.58 -2.81
CA LEU A 114 -0.17 -10.31 -4.03
C LEU A 114 -1.53 -10.99 -3.89
N TRP A 115 -2.27 -11.06 -4.97
CA TRP A 115 -3.57 -11.73 -5.00
C TRP A 115 -3.83 -12.40 -6.34
N SER A 116 -4.47 -13.57 -6.27
CA SER A 116 -4.98 -14.30 -7.44
C SER A 116 -6.44 -14.68 -7.21
N SER A 117 -7.30 -14.14 -8.04
CA SER A 117 -8.71 -14.50 -8.12
C SER A 117 -8.88 -15.96 -8.58
N ILE A 118 -8.02 -16.43 -9.48
CA ILE A 118 -8.05 -17.77 -10.04
C ILE A 118 -7.93 -18.82 -8.91
N HIS A 119 -7.02 -18.57 -7.99
CA HIS A 119 -6.77 -19.46 -6.84
C HIS A 119 -7.54 -19.05 -5.58
N GLY A 120 -8.10 -17.83 -5.54
CA GLY A 120 -8.69 -17.26 -4.32
C GLY A 120 -7.66 -17.09 -3.22
N ARG A 121 -6.42 -16.75 -3.54
CA ARG A 121 -5.32 -16.68 -2.59
C ARG A 121 -4.69 -15.30 -2.57
N PHE A 122 -4.14 -14.96 -1.39
CA PHE A 122 -3.27 -13.80 -1.23
C PHE A 122 -1.94 -14.20 -0.58
N TRP A 123 -0.91 -13.38 -0.80
CA TRP A 123 0.40 -13.44 -0.15
C TRP A 123 0.81 -12.04 0.25
N HIS A 124 1.38 -11.94 1.43
CA HIS A 124 1.90 -10.68 1.96
C HIS A 124 3.37 -10.88 2.32
N TYR A 125 4.21 -10.03 1.79
CA TYR A 125 5.64 -9.99 2.06
C TYR A 125 6.00 -8.71 2.79
N ASN A 126 6.85 -8.84 3.81
CA ASN A 126 7.44 -7.75 4.55
C ASN A 126 8.96 -7.89 4.46
N ASP A 127 9.65 -6.86 3.96
CA ASP A 127 11.11 -6.88 3.76
C ASP A 127 11.59 -8.16 3.04
N HIS A 128 10.97 -8.53 1.91
CA HIS A 128 11.18 -9.75 1.11
C HIS A 128 10.77 -11.09 1.74
N LEU A 129 10.47 -11.12 3.02
CA LEU A 129 10.05 -12.35 3.70
C LEU A 129 8.52 -12.52 3.60
N LEU A 130 8.08 -13.74 3.31
CA LEU A 130 6.65 -14.07 3.35
C LEU A 130 6.14 -13.97 4.79
N ALA A 131 5.39 -12.92 5.08
CA ALA A 131 4.84 -12.65 6.41
C ALA A 131 3.52 -13.37 6.66
N SER A 132 2.64 -13.42 5.65
CA SER A 132 1.37 -14.13 5.72
C SER A 132 0.85 -14.54 4.34
N SER A 133 -0.02 -15.51 4.32
CA SER A 133 -0.78 -15.93 3.12
C SER A 133 -2.09 -16.58 3.56
N GLY A 134 -3.05 -16.64 2.63
CA GLY A 134 -4.33 -17.29 2.90
C GLY A 134 -5.07 -17.68 1.64
N SER A 135 -6.13 -18.45 1.81
CA SER A 135 -7.07 -18.90 0.78
C SER A 135 -8.46 -18.30 1.00
N ASP A 136 -9.37 -18.63 0.10
CA ASP A 136 -10.79 -18.22 0.16
C ASP A 136 -10.96 -16.69 0.21
N PHE A 137 -10.13 -15.98 -0.54
CA PHE A 137 -10.19 -14.54 -0.65
C PHE A 137 -10.51 -14.11 -2.07
N ARG A 138 -11.75 -13.68 -2.29
CA ARG A 138 -12.25 -13.15 -3.56
C ARG A 138 -11.98 -14.06 -4.76
N LYS A 139 -12.14 -15.38 -4.61
CA LYS A 139 -12.05 -16.32 -5.71
C LYS A 139 -13.11 -16.03 -6.76
N GLY A 140 -12.70 -15.98 -8.04
CA GLY A 140 -13.60 -15.69 -9.15
C GLY A 140 -14.00 -14.21 -9.30
N TRP A 141 -13.44 -13.31 -8.48
CA TRP A 141 -13.68 -11.87 -8.61
C TRP A 141 -12.70 -11.23 -9.61
N GLU A 142 -13.10 -10.10 -10.14
CA GLU A 142 -12.27 -9.24 -10.96
C GLU A 142 -12.27 -7.83 -10.35
N VAL A 143 -11.11 -7.21 -10.24
CA VAL A 143 -11.01 -5.77 -10.02
C VAL A 143 -11.29 -5.11 -11.35
N PRO A 144 -12.41 -4.38 -11.52
CA PRO A 144 -12.81 -3.83 -12.81
C PRO A 144 -11.81 -2.74 -13.25
N GLY A 145 -11.68 -2.56 -14.55
CA GLY A 145 -10.87 -1.47 -15.12
C GLY A 145 -11.63 -0.13 -15.18
N GLY A 146 -10.94 0.93 -15.53
CA GLY A 146 -11.54 2.21 -15.89
C GLY A 146 -11.80 3.18 -14.75
N GLY A 147 -11.44 2.85 -13.52
CA GLY A 147 -11.64 3.71 -12.35
C GLY A 147 -10.51 4.71 -12.09
N SER A 148 -10.55 5.35 -10.93
CA SER A 148 -9.55 6.28 -10.41
C SER A 148 -8.65 5.63 -9.38
N VAL A 149 -7.33 5.80 -9.51
CA VAL A 149 -6.33 5.39 -8.52
C VAL A 149 -5.85 6.60 -7.74
N VAL A 150 -5.81 6.49 -6.42
CA VAL A 150 -5.25 7.49 -5.51
C VAL A 150 -4.23 6.83 -4.59
N LEU A 151 -3.07 7.46 -4.45
CA LEU A 151 -2.08 7.08 -3.43
C LEU A 151 -2.10 8.07 -2.30
N GLY A 152 -2.17 7.57 -1.07
CA GLY A 152 -2.06 8.37 0.14
C GLY A 152 -3.35 8.96 0.67
N GLN A 153 -4.50 8.67 0.03
CA GLN A 153 -5.81 9.11 0.48
C GLN A 153 -6.88 8.11 0.07
N GLU A 154 -7.92 7.97 0.86
CA GLU A 154 -9.10 7.20 0.54
C GLU A 154 -10.07 8.03 -0.31
N GLN A 155 -10.90 7.37 -1.14
CA GLN A 155 -11.86 7.99 -2.04
C GLN A 155 -13.28 7.59 -1.65
N ASP A 156 -14.13 8.54 -1.19
CA ASP A 156 -15.59 8.33 -1.02
C ASP A 156 -16.36 8.46 -2.34
N SER A 157 -15.69 8.84 -3.41
CA SER A 157 -16.21 8.92 -4.76
C SER A 157 -15.07 8.86 -5.75
N VAL A 158 -15.35 8.49 -7.00
CA VAL A 158 -14.32 8.40 -8.04
C VAL A 158 -13.56 9.72 -8.17
N GLY A 159 -12.31 9.72 -7.75
CA GLY A 159 -11.42 10.87 -7.79
C GLY A 159 -11.69 11.96 -6.75
N GLY A 160 -12.45 11.69 -5.68
CA GLY A 160 -12.82 12.70 -4.69
C GLY A 160 -13.35 12.15 -3.38
N GLY A 161 -13.95 13.03 -2.57
CA GLY A 161 -14.52 12.68 -1.27
C GLY A 161 -13.49 12.50 -0.16
N PHE A 162 -12.32 13.11 -0.28
CA PHE A 162 -11.16 12.88 0.61
C PHE A 162 -11.39 13.37 2.04
N ASP A 163 -11.20 12.48 3.03
CA ASP A 163 -11.12 12.84 4.45
C ASP A 163 -9.64 12.92 4.89
N PRO A 164 -9.15 14.09 5.34
CA PRO A 164 -7.78 14.22 5.85
C PRO A 164 -7.43 13.27 6.99
N ALA A 165 -8.42 12.76 7.74
CA ALA A 165 -8.20 11.81 8.83
C ALA A 165 -7.78 10.42 8.34
N GLU A 166 -8.05 10.08 7.08
CA GLU A 166 -7.72 8.81 6.44
C GLU A 166 -6.45 8.85 5.62
N GLY A 167 -5.87 10.04 5.49
CA GLY A 167 -4.66 10.28 4.73
C GLY A 167 -3.44 9.55 5.29
N PHE A 168 -2.57 9.09 4.41
CA PHE A 168 -1.27 8.53 4.77
C PHE A 168 -0.32 9.61 5.26
N ALA A 169 0.31 9.36 6.41
CA ALA A 169 1.31 10.25 6.98
C ALA A 169 2.67 9.53 7.06
N GLY A 170 3.56 9.81 6.12
CA GLY A 170 4.86 9.14 6.05
C GLY A 170 5.60 9.39 4.73
N GLN A 171 6.47 8.47 4.40
CA GLN A 171 7.25 8.48 3.17
C GLN A 171 6.97 7.21 2.37
N MET A 172 6.76 7.35 1.06
CA MET A 172 6.49 6.24 0.14
C MET A 172 7.45 6.30 -1.04
N ALA A 173 7.95 5.14 -1.46
CA ALA A 173 8.87 5.03 -2.59
C ALA A 173 8.60 3.76 -3.40
N GLY A 174 9.00 3.75 -4.69
CA GLY A 174 9.05 2.56 -5.52
C GLY A 174 7.72 1.83 -5.70
N PHE A 175 6.59 2.55 -5.56
CA PHE A 175 5.27 1.97 -5.77
C PHE A 175 5.16 1.38 -7.18
N ARG A 176 4.68 0.12 -7.25
CA ARG A 176 4.33 -0.56 -8.50
C ARG A 176 3.19 -1.54 -8.32
N LEU A 177 2.34 -1.59 -9.34
CA LEU A 177 1.25 -2.54 -9.48
C LEU A 177 1.47 -3.37 -10.76
N TRP A 178 1.43 -4.69 -10.62
CA TRP A 178 1.47 -5.65 -11.73
C TRP A 178 0.11 -6.32 -11.92
N ASN A 179 -0.20 -6.72 -13.15
CA ASN A 179 -1.42 -7.47 -13.50
C ASN A 179 -1.25 -9.01 -13.36
N ARG A 180 -0.35 -9.45 -12.53
CA ARG A 180 -0.06 -10.87 -12.25
C ARG A 180 0.51 -11.06 -10.86
N VAL A 181 0.52 -12.29 -10.38
CA VAL A 181 1.24 -12.67 -9.17
C VAL A 181 2.74 -12.77 -9.48
N LEU A 182 3.56 -12.07 -8.72
CA LEU A 182 5.02 -12.20 -8.76
C LEU A 182 5.46 -13.48 -8.05
N SER A 183 6.51 -14.11 -8.57
CA SER A 183 7.19 -15.21 -7.87
C SER A 183 7.98 -14.69 -6.66
N PRO A 184 8.28 -15.54 -5.66
CA PRO A 184 9.11 -15.15 -4.52
C PRO A 184 10.47 -14.55 -4.92
N SER A 185 11.12 -15.09 -5.96
CA SER A 185 12.39 -14.58 -6.48
C SER A 185 12.25 -13.21 -7.16
N GLU A 186 11.09 -12.92 -7.77
CA GLU A 186 10.81 -11.59 -8.32
C GLU A 186 10.57 -10.57 -7.21
N VAL A 187 9.82 -10.93 -6.15
CA VAL A 187 9.65 -10.08 -4.97
C VAL A 187 11.01 -9.75 -4.35
N GLU A 188 11.87 -10.75 -4.13
CA GLU A 188 13.24 -10.55 -3.65
C GLU A 188 14.06 -9.67 -4.60
N GLY A 189 13.90 -9.86 -5.91
CA GLY A 189 14.57 -9.05 -6.93
C GLY A 189 14.16 -7.58 -6.90
N VAL A 190 12.88 -7.30 -6.67
CA VAL A 190 12.35 -5.93 -6.52
C VAL A 190 12.96 -5.25 -5.29
N VAL A 191 12.98 -5.93 -4.14
CA VAL A 191 13.59 -5.42 -2.90
C VAL A 191 15.09 -5.14 -3.10
N ALA A 192 15.80 -6.06 -3.74
CA ALA A 192 17.23 -5.94 -3.96
C ALA A 192 17.60 -4.99 -5.12
N GLY A 193 16.63 -4.33 -5.76
CA GLY A 193 16.90 -3.43 -6.89
C GLY A 193 17.44 -4.12 -8.15
N ARG A 194 17.26 -5.43 -8.28
CA ARG A 194 17.75 -6.23 -9.41
C ARG A 194 16.94 -6.09 -10.71
N GLY A 195 16.07 -5.10 -10.76
CA GLY A 195 15.26 -4.79 -11.93
C GLY A 195 13.76 -4.86 -11.66
N VAL A 196 12.98 -4.50 -12.68
CA VAL A 196 11.53 -4.48 -12.60
C VAL A 196 10.96 -5.64 -13.40
N PRO A 197 10.25 -6.59 -12.77
CA PRO A 197 9.58 -7.67 -13.48
C PRO A 197 8.58 -7.15 -14.53
N ARG A 198 8.35 -7.93 -15.58
CA ARG A 198 7.35 -7.59 -16.62
C ARG A 198 5.93 -7.60 -16.05
N GLY A 199 5.03 -6.86 -16.68
CA GLY A 199 3.60 -6.82 -16.34
C GLY A 199 3.22 -5.67 -15.39
N VAL A 200 4.07 -4.66 -15.24
CA VAL A 200 3.70 -3.41 -14.57
C VAL A 200 2.58 -2.73 -15.34
N VAL A 201 1.50 -2.40 -14.66
CA VAL A 201 0.35 -1.65 -15.20
C VAL A 201 0.26 -0.25 -14.60
N LEU A 202 0.95 -0.01 -13.48
CA LEU A 202 1.06 1.30 -12.85
C LEU A 202 2.34 1.35 -12.01
N GLY A 203 3.09 2.40 -12.18
CA GLY A 203 4.29 2.70 -11.38
C GLY A 203 4.28 4.12 -10.85
N MET A 204 5.21 4.41 -9.94
CA MET A 204 5.40 5.74 -9.39
C MET A 204 5.73 6.78 -10.48
N GLU A 205 6.36 6.35 -11.56
CA GLU A 205 6.71 7.15 -12.73
C GLU A 205 5.51 7.63 -13.55
N ASP A 206 4.37 6.95 -13.41
CA ASP A 206 3.11 7.29 -14.09
C ASP A 206 2.34 8.40 -13.37
N ILE A 207 2.72 8.70 -12.12
CA ILE A 207 2.07 9.73 -11.31
C ILE A 207 2.47 11.11 -11.83
N LYS A 208 1.54 11.80 -12.45
CA LYS A 208 1.77 13.12 -13.08
C LYS A 208 1.21 14.28 -12.26
N GLU A 209 0.15 14.04 -11.54
CA GLU A 209 -0.52 15.05 -10.75
C GLU A 209 -0.29 14.79 -9.27
N VAL A 210 0.08 15.84 -8.56
CA VAL A 210 0.36 15.80 -7.14
C VAL A 210 -0.34 16.98 -6.50
N HIS A 211 -1.17 16.70 -5.50
CA HIS A 211 -1.94 17.75 -4.81
C HIS A 211 -1.77 17.64 -3.29
N GLY A 212 -2.03 18.71 -2.57
CA GLY A 212 -1.86 18.77 -1.12
C GLY A 212 -0.41 19.01 -0.67
N ALA A 213 -0.10 18.66 0.57
CA ALA A 213 1.21 18.86 1.18
C ALA A 213 2.18 17.73 0.80
N VAL A 214 2.58 17.72 -0.47
CA VAL A 214 3.48 16.70 -1.04
C VAL A 214 4.82 17.30 -1.36
N HIS A 215 5.88 16.58 -1.03
CA HIS A 215 7.24 16.97 -1.39
C HIS A 215 7.91 15.86 -2.19
N HIS A 216 8.40 16.17 -3.39
CA HIS A 216 9.27 15.31 -4.14
C HIS A 216 10.71 15.50 -3.66
N VAL A 217 11.35 14.41 -3.20
CA VAL A 217 12.73 14.43 -2.76
C VAL A 217 13.56 13.57 -3.68
N ALA A 218 14.66 14.11 -4.19
CA ALA A 218 15.66 13.33 -4.90
C ALA A 218 16.52 12.60 -3.86
N CYS A 219 16.66 11.28 -4.00
CA CYS A 219 17.52 10.47 -3.15
C CYS A 219 18.48 9.68 -4.03
N ASP A 220 19.75 9.62 -3.62
CA ASP A 220 20.75 8.76 -4.30
C ASP A 220 20.50 7.28 -4.00
N CYS A 221 20.02 6.96 -2.83
CA CYS A 221 19.46 5.65 -2.44
C CYS A 221 18.56 5.79 -1.21
N LEU A 222 17.71 4.77 -0.94
CA LEU A 222 16.78 4.78 0.19
C LEU A 222 17.47 4.88 1.56
N GLU A 223 18.71 4.39 1.68
CA GLU A 223 19.48 4.39 2.92
C GLU A 223 19.97 5.80 3.34
N TYR A 224 20.11 6.72 2.37
CA TYR A 224 20.63 8.08 2.61
C TYR A 224 19.54 9.16 2.59
N CYS A 225 18.28 8.79 2.40
CA CYS A 225 17.13 9.70 2.52
C CYS A 225 16.69 9.78 3.99
N GLY A 226 17.59 10.20 4.86
CA GLY A 226 17.35 10.39 6.28
C GLY A 226 16.68 11.72 6.61
#